data_c324b1ae84ca5d9b21a89b7830888960
#
_entry.id   c324b1ae84ca5d9b21a89b7830888960
#
_cell.length_a   1.000
_cell.length_b   1.000
_cell.length_c   1.000
_cell.angle_alpha   90.00
_cell.angle_beta   90.00
_cell.angle_gamma   90.00
#
_symmetry.space_group_name_H-M   'P 1'
#
loop_
_entity.id
_entity.type
_entity.pdbx_description
1 polymer ?
#
loop_
_entity_poly.entity_id
_entity_poly.type
_entity_poly.pdbx_seq_one_letter_code
_entity_poly.pdbx_strand_id
1 'polypeptide(L)' 'MKHYHDYKCEICTLKTLTESLNYISKSGYKLISVTETSHGSSSCYTLFYDIRPEDD' A
#
# COMPACT_ATOMS: atom_id res chain seq x y z
N MET A 1 -1.96 -1.21 27.31
CA MET A 1 -1.80 -0.03 26.47
C MET A 1 -2.39 -0.28 25.10
N LYS A 2 -3.08 0.72 24.54
CA LYS A 2 -3.67 0.55 23.21
C LYS A 2 -2.60 0.67 22.15
N HIS A 3 -2.71 -0.17 21.14
CA HIS A 3 -1.89 -0.08 19.95
C HIS A 3 -2.59 0.80 18.91
N TYR A 4 -1.89 1.77 18.39
CA TYR A 4 -2.44 2.65 17.36
C TYR A 4 -1.81 2.31 16.03
N HIS A 5 -2.65 1.97 15.07
CA HIS A 5 -2.22 1.75 13.70
C HIS A 5 -1.98 3.09 13.02
N ASP A 6 -1.12 3.10 12.03
CA ASP A 6 -0.85 4.31 11.25
C ASP A 6 -0.97 3.94 9.78
N TYR A 7 -2.05 4.37 9.16
CA TYR A 7 -2.38 3.99 7.78
C TYR A 7 -1.87 5.02 6.80
N LYS A 8 -1.36 4.54 5.70
CA LYS A 8 -0.92 5.39 4.60
C LYS A 8 -1.46 4.86 3.29
N CYS A 9 -1.50 5.73 2.29
CA CYS A 9 -1.86 5.31 0.94
C CYS A 9 -0.85 5.89 -0.04
N GLU A 10 -0.67 5.16 -1.14
CA GLU A 10 0.29 5.53 -2.17
C GLU A 10 -0.32 5.20 -3.51
N ILE A 11 -0.15 6.12 -4.49
CA ILE A 11 -0.64 5.90 -5.83
C ILE A 11 0.54 5.53 -6.72
N CYS A 12 0.39 4.46 -7.50
CA CYS A 12 1.44 4.02 -8.41
C CYS A 12 0.85 3.55 -9.72
N THR A 13 1.72 3.38 -10.71
CA THR A 13 1.33 2.83 -12.00
C THR A 13 1.65 1.35 -12.03
N LEU A 14 1.19 0.66 -13.09
CA LEU A 14 1.50 -0.76 -13.25
C LEU A 14 3.00 -1.02 -13.27
N LYS A 15 3.77 -0.10 -13.85
CA LYS A 15 5.22 -0.26 -13.93
C LYS A 15 5.89 -0.28 -12.57
N THR A 16 5.38 0.50 -11.63
CA THR A 16 5.98 0.64 -10.30
C THR A 16 5.23 -0.14 -9.23
N LEU A 17 4.17 -0.84 -9.61
CA LEU A 17 3.33 -1.56 -8.66
C LEU A 17 4.12 -2.60 -7.87
N THR A 18 4.90 -3.42 -8.57
CA THR A 18 5.69 -4.47 -7.91
C THR A 18 6.73 -3.87 -6.97
N GLU A 19 7.38 -2.79 -7.40
CA GLU A 19 8.38 -2.13 -6.55
C GLU A 19 7.73 -1.57 -5.28
N SER A 20 6.57 -0.96 -5.42
CA SER A 20 5.85 -0.42 -4.27
C SER A 20 5.43 -1.52 -3.30
N LEU A 21 4.94 -2.64 -3.82
CA LEU A 21 4.56 -3.78 -2.99
C LEU A 21 5.77 -4.35 -2.25
N ASN A 22 6.91 -4.46 -2.94
CA ASN A 22 8.13 -4.95 -2.33
C ASN A 22 8.64 -4.00 -1.25
N TYR A 23 8.52 -2.70 -1.48
CA TYR A 23 8.89 -1.71 -0.49
C TYR A 23 8.07 -1.87 0.79
N ILE A 24 6.75 -2.02 0.63
CA ILE A 24 5.85 -2.19 1.77
C ILE A 24 6.24 -3.45 2.56
N SER A 25 6.51 -4.54 1.85
CA SER A 25 6.89 -5.80 2.47
C SER A 25 8.22 -5.70 3.20
N LYS A 26 9.23 -5.10 2.55
CA LYS A 26 10.56 -4.99 3.14
C LYS A 26 10.60 -4.08 4.35
N SER A 27 9.70 -3.11 4.39
CA SER A 27 9.64 -2.17 5.52
C SER A 27 8.92 -2.75 6.74
N GLY A 28 8.36 -3.95 6.60
CA GLY A 28 7.61 -4.56 7.70
C GLY A 28 6.20 -4.01 7.83
N TYR A 29 5.73 -3.31 6.81
CA TYR A 29 4.37 -2.76 6.79
C TYR A 29 3.39 -3.83 6.36
N LYS A 30 2.12 -3.61 6.69
CA LYS A 30 1.07 -4.56 6.34
C LYS A 30 0.20 -3.97 5.23
N LEU A 31 0.16 -4.63 4.09
CA LEU A 31 -0.72 -4.22 3.01
C LEU A 31 -2.16 -4.52 3.36
N ILE A 32 -3.02 -3.51 3.26
CA ILE A 32 -4.44 -3.63 3.61
C ILE A 32 -5.25 -3.91 2.35
N SER A 33 -5.10 -3.08 1.33
CA SER A 33 -5.86 -3.26 0.10
C SER A 33 -5.19 -2.56 -1.07
N VAL A 34 -5.58 -2.97 -2.27
CA VAL A 34 -5.12 -2.37 -3.52
C VAL A 34 -6.37 -2.07 -4.35
N THR A 35 -6.50 -0.84 -4.80
CA THR A 35 -7.63 -0.43 -5.63
C THR A 35 -7.12 0.07 -6.96
N GLU A 36 -7.73 -0.39 -8.05
CA GLU A 36 -7.38 0.05 -9.39
C GLU A 36 -8.36 1.15 -9.83
N THR A 37 -7.82 2.22 -10.40
CA THR A 37 -8.62 3.28 -11.00
C THR A 37 -8.12 3.53 -12.40
N SER A 38 -9.03 3.50 -13.37
CA SER A 38 -8.69 3.73 -14.77
C SER A 38 -9.11 5.13 -15.21
N HIS A 39 -8.20 5.80 -15.92
CA HIS A 39 -8.45 7.10 -16.50
C HIS A 39 -8.08 7.04 -17.97
N GLY A 40 -9.09 6.94 -18.85
CA GLY A 40 -8.83 6.80 -20.27
C GLY A 40 -8.05 5.53 -20.56
N SER A 41 -6.86 5.66 -21.14
CA SER A 41 -6.01 4.52 -21.47
C SER A 41 -5.01 4.18 -20.36
N SER A 42 -5.04 4.94 -19.26
CA SER A 42 -4.10 4.74 -18.16
C SER A 42 -4.79 4.15 -16.96
N SER A 43 -4.07 3.32 -16.22
CA SER A 43 -4.54 2.75 -14.96
C SER A 43 -3.59 3.13 -13.85
N CYS A 44 -4.17 3.49 -12.71
CA CYS A 44 -3.41 3.78 -11.51
C CYS A 44 -3.87 2.84 -10.40
N TYR A 45 -2.97 2.56 -9.49
CA TYR A 45 -3.26 1.66 -8.36
C TYR A 45 -3.03 2.43 -7.07
N THR A 46 -4.00 2.37 -6.17
CA THR A 46 -3.87 2.96 -4.85
C THR A 46 -3.64 1.84 -3.85
N LEU A 47 -2.53 1.94 -3.13
CA LEU A 47 -2.16 0.96 -2.13
C LEU A 47 -2.45 1.55 -0.76
N PHE A 48 -3.21 0.80 0.05
CA PHE A 48 -3.49 1.18 1.42
C PHE A 48 -2.72 0.23 2.33
N TYR A 49 -1.90 0.78 3.21
CA TYR A 49 -1.08 -0.05 4.06
C TYR A 49 -0.91 0.57 5.45
N ASP A 50 -0.53 -0.27 6.40
CA ASP A 50 -0.36 0.09 7.78
C ASP A 50 1.13 0.06 8.10
N ILE A 51 1.69 1.20 8.52
CA ILE A 51 3.11 1.29 8.84
C ILE A 51 3.39 0.95 10.30
N ARG A 52 2.35 0.73 11.07
CA ARG A 52 2.47 0.28 12.46
C ARG A 52 1.55 -0.92 12.70
N PRO A 53 1.81 -2.04 11.98
CA PRO A 53 0.97 -3.22 12.17
C PRO A 53 1.16 -3.79 13.57
N GLU A 54 0.09 -4.39 14.09
CA GLU A 54 0.15 -5.00 15.39
C GLU A 54 0.89 -6.33 15.31
N ASP A 55 1.85 -6.52 16.20
CA ASP A 55 2.57 -7.78 16.29
C ASP A 55 1.80 -8.73 17.21
N ASP A 56 1.50 -9.88 16.68
CA ASP A 56 0.84 -10.92 17.48
C ASP A 56 1.84 -11.90 18.08
#